data_a5045a7e8470e176dd21f6de99a905fb
#
_entry.id   a5045a7e8470e176dd21f6de99a905fb
#
_cell.length_a   1.000
_cell.length_b   1.000
_cell.length_c   1.000
_cell.angle_alpha   90.00
_cell.angle_beta   90.00
_cell.angle_gamma   90.00
#
_symmetry.space_group_name_H-M   'P 1'
#
loop_
_entity.id
_entity.type
_entity.pdbx_description
1 polymer ?
#
loop_
_entity_poly.entity_id
_entity_poly.type
_entity_poly.pdbx_seq_one_letter_code
_entity_poly.pdbx_strand_id
1 'polypeptide(L)'
;LSSLPDISKWNINNVKNMVALFYNCESLESLPDISKWRINNVTNISYLYYGCKSLSFLPDISIWNINNVTNLEALFDNCESLSYLPDISKWDTNNLTDMSYLFYGCISLKYLPDISKWNTNKVIDISYLFYSCISLLSLPDISKWNINNVINIKFIFYNCKSLLSLPDISKWNMSNIIDIKALFYNCESLKSLPDISRWNINKVTNLSYLFYSCKSLSSLPDISKWNTNNVKNMKDIFYNC
;
A
#
# COMPACT_ATOMS: atom_id res chain seq x y z
N LEU A 1 -23.82 -8.54 -8.18
CA LEU A 1 -23.46 -9.44 -9.27
C LEU A 1 -22.39 -10.41 -8.81
N SER A 2 -22.60 -11.71 -9.01
CA SER A 2 -21.55 -12.73 -8.72
C SER A 2 -20.61 -12.98 -9.90
N SER A 3 -21.06 -12.64 -11.11
CA SER A 3 -20.26 -12.73 -12.34
C SER A 3 -20.65 -11.63 -13.32
N LEU A 4 -19.78 -11.37 -14.28
CA LEU A 4 -20.02 -10.43 -15.38
C LEU A 4 -20.20 -11.19 -16.70
N PRO A 5 -20.93 -10.64 -17.68
CA PRO A 5 -20.90 -11.15 -19.04
C PRO A 5 -19.47 -11.03 -19.61
N ASP A 6 -19.21 -11.71 -20.74
CA ASP A 6 -17.91 -11.57 -21.42
C ASP A 6 -17.70 -10.15 -21.97
N ILE A 7 -16.90 -9.38 -21.27
CA ILE A 7 -16.49 -8.00 -21.62
C ILE A 7 -15.07 -7.97 -22.23
N SER A 8 -14.46 -9.11 -22.49
CA SER A 8 -13.08 -9.20 -23.01
C SER A 8 -12.88 -8.46 -24.34
N LYS A 9 -13.97 -8.37 -25.11
CA LYS A 9 -13.96 -7.75 -26.45
C LYS A 9 -14.32 -6.27 -26.46
N TRP A 10 -14.54 -5.67 -25.29
CA TRP A 10 -14.82 -4.23 -25.27
C TRP A 10 -13.66 -3.43 -25.85
N ASN A 11 -13.98 -2.53 -26.75
CA ASN A 11 -13.01 -1.59 -27.28
C ASN A 11 -12.89 -0.39 -26.34
N ILE A 12 -11.86 -0.39 -25.52
CA ILE A 12 -11.59 0.67 -24.54
C ILE A 12 -10.46 1.62 -24.98
N ASN A 13 -10.06 1.60 -26.26
CA ASN A 13 -8.94 2.39 -26.75
C ASN A 13 -9.09 3.92 -26.51
N ASN A 14 -10.33 4.41 -26.44
CA ASN A 14 -10.61 5.83 -26.19
C ASN A 14 -10.91 6.14 -24.71
N VAL A 15 -10.87 5.13 -23.84
CA VAL A 15 -11.16 5.33 -22.42
C VAL A 15 -9.98 6.03 -21.75
N LYS A 16 -10.25 7.12 -21.07
CA LYS A 16 -9.26 7.90 -20.30
C LYS A 16 -9.40 7.71 -18.80
N ASN A 17 -10.58 7.30 -18.35
CA ASN A 17 -10.91 7.20 -16.94
C ASN A 17 -11.65 5.88 -16.68
N MET A 18 -11.11 5.07 -15.77
CA MET A 18 -11.71 3.80 -15.33
C MET A 18 -11.94 3.79 -13.81
N VAL A 19 -12.03 4.98 -13.22
CA VAL A 19 -12.29 5.13 -11.78
C VAL A 19 -13.55 4.36 -11.38
N ALA A 20 -13.43 3.53 -10.35
CA ALA A 20 -14.56 2.85 -9.73
C ALA A 20 -15.38 1.92 -10.66
N LEU A 21 -14.81 1.40 -11.77
CA LEU A 21 -15.55 0.59 -12.75
C LEU A 21 -16.22 -0.65 -12.12
N PHE A 22 -15.56 -1.29 -11.15
CA PHE A 22 -16.12 -2.45 -10.41
C PHE A 22 -16.34 -2.12 -8.93
N TYR A 23 -16.53 -0.85 -8.60
CA TYR A 23 -16.68 -0.36 -7.23
C TYR A 23 -17.81 -1.07 -6.47
N ASN A 24 -17.49 -1.63 -5.30
CA ASN A 24 -18.44 -2.35 -4.43
C ASN A 24 -19.17 -3.52 -5.12
N CYS A 25 -18.53 -4.16 -6.10
CA CYS A 25 -19.03 -5.43 -6.62
C CYS A 25 -18.72 -6.56 -5.62
N GLU A 26 -19.31 -6.46 -4.40
CA GLU A 26 -18.95 -7.31 -3.25
C GLU A 26 -19.06 -8.81 -3.51
N SER A 27 -20.06 -9.24 -4.29
CA SER A 27 -20.31 -10.64 -4.60
C SER A 27 -19.59 -11.13 -5.86
N LEU A 28 -18.80 -10.29 -6.52
CA LEU A 28 -18.09 -10.67 -7.75
C LEU A 28 -16.92 -11.61 -7.40
N GLU A 29 -17.03 -12.86 -7.80
CA GLU A 29 -16.04 -13.89 -7.48
C GLU A 29 -14.88 -13.92 -8.46
N SER A 30 -15.13 -13.56 -9.71
CA SER A 30 -14.13 -13.52 -10.78
C SER A 30 -14.48 -12.51 -11.85
N LEU A 31 -13.46 -12.09 -12.60
CA LEU A 31 -13.61 -11.24 -13.77
C LEU A 31 -13.44 -12.06 -15.05
N PRO A 32 -14.12 -11.73 -16.17
CA PRO A 32 -13.76 -12.25 -17.47
C PRO A 32 -12.34 -11.82 -17.85
N ASP A 33 -11.76 -12.46 -18.86
CA ASP A 33 -10.39 -12.13 -19.30
C ASP A 33 -10.30 -10.72 -19.88
N ILE A 34 -9.89 -9.78 -19.07
CA ILE A 34 -9.63 -8.37 -19.42
C ILE A 34 -8.13 -8.10 -19.69
N SER A 35 -7.30 -9.13 -19.76
CA SER A 35 -5.86 -8.98 -19.99
C SER A 35 -5.55 -8.21 -21.29
N LYS A 36 -6.39 -8.41 -22.31
CA LYS A 36 -6.22 -7.77 -23.64
C LYS A 36 -6.72 -6.33 -23.72
N TRP A 37 -7.26 -5.78 -22.66
CA TRP A 37 -7.68 -4.39 -22.64
C TRP A 37 -6.49 -3.46 -22.83
N ARG A 38 -6.58 -2.61 -23.84
CA ARG A 38 -5.53 -1.62 -24.14
C ARG A 38 -5.81 -0.33 -23.36
N ILE A 39 -5.25 -0.23 -22.17
CA ILE A 39 -5.44 0.91 -21.28
C ILE A 39 -4.43 2.05 -21.51
N ASN A 40 -3.76 2.08 -22.66
CA ASN A 40 -2.70 3.05 -22.95
C ASN A 40 -3.11 4.52 -22.80
N ASN A 41 -4.39 4.84 -22.96
CA ASN A 41 -4.92 6.20 -22.84
C ASN A 41 -5.54 6.48 -21.47
N VAL A 42 -5.59 5.47 -20.58
CA VAL A 42 -6.15 5.62 -19.24
C VAL A 42 -5.16 6.34 -18.35
N THR A 43 -5.64 7.37 -17.66
CA THR A 43 -4.83 8.18 -16.74
C THR A 43 -5.16 7.93 -15.28
N ASN A 44 -6.33 7.36 -14.99
CA ASN A 44 -6.79 7.10 -13.64
C ASN A 44 -7.56 5.77 -13.57
N ILE A 45 -7.11 4.88 -12.67
CA ILE A 45 -7.74 3.58 -12.34
C ILE A 45 -8.02 3.47 -10.84
N SER A 46 -8.08 4.60 -10.12
CA SER A 46 -8.38 4.59 -8.70
C SER A 46 -9.73 3.93 -8.41
N TYR A 47 -9.82 3.24 -7.27
CA TYR A 47 -11.03 2.53 -6.83
C TYR A 47 -11.55 1.45 -7.81
N LEU A 48 -10.76 1.04 -8.82
CA LEU A 48 -11.24 0.15 -9.90
C LEU A 48 -11.88 -1.13 -9.35
N TYR A 49 -11.26 -1.74 -8.34
CA TYR A 49 -11.76 -2.96 -7.68
C TYR A 49 -12.14 -2.73 -6.22
N TYR A 50 -12.31 -1.48 -5.80
CA TYR A 50 -12.67 -1.16 -4.42
C TYR A 50 -13.89 -1.96 -3.94
N GLY A 51 -13.74 -2.63 -2.79
CA GLY A 51 -14.85 -3.36 -2.19
C GLY A 51 -15.29 -4.62 -2.93
N CYS A 52 -14.49 -5.15 -3.85
CA CYS A 52 -14.74 -6.46 -4.48
C CYS A 52 -14.37 -7.59 -3.51
N LYS A 53 -15.13 -7.74 -2.42
CA LYS A 53 -14.79 -8.60 -1.28
C LYS A 53 -14.62 -10.06 -1.64
N SER A 54 -15.47 -10.58 -2.56
CA SER A 54 -15.44 -11.99 -2.97
C SER A 54 -14.44 -12.30 -4.09
N LEU A 55 -13.80 -11.27 -4.66
CA LEU A 55 -12.86 -11.43 -5.77
C LEU A 55 -11.59 -12.14 -5.29
N SER A 56 -11.44 -13.42 -5.66
CA SER A 56 -10.37 -14.27 -5.15
C SER A 56 -9.11 -14.23 -6.02
N PHE A 57 -9.24 -13.88 -7.30
CA PHE A 57 -8.13 -13.72 -8.23
C PHE A 57 -8.48 -12.68 -9.30
N LEU A 58 -7.44 -12.15 -9.92
CA LEU A 58 -7.54 -11.22 -11.05
C LEU A 58 -7.09 -11.91 -12.33
N PRO A 59 -7.66 -11.56 -13.51
CA PRO A 59 -7.06 -11.93 -14.79
C PRO A 59 -5.66 -11.33 -14.89
N ASP A 60 -4.88 -11.79 -15.86
CA ASP A 60 -3.49 -11.31 -16.02
C ASP A 60 -3.44 -9.85 -16.48
N ILE A 61 -3.36 -8.95 -15.51
CA ILE A 61 -3.18 -7.50 -15.72
C ILE A 61 -1.70 -7.07 -15.76
N SER A 62 -0.77 -8.02 -15.72
CA SER A 62 0.67 -7.74 -15.76
C SER A 62 1.09 -7.03 -17.06
N ILE A 63 0.35 -7.30 -18.14
CA ILE A 63 0.61 -6.72 -19.46
C ILE A 63 -0.06 -5.37 -19.70
N TRP A 64 -0.81 -4.86 -18.74
CA TRP A 64 -1.40 -3.54 -18.86
C TRP A 64 -0.32 -2.46 -18.93
N ASN A 65 -0.40 -1.63 -19.96
CA ASN A 65 0.47 -0.48 -20.06
C ASN A 65 -0.12 0.68 -19.27
N ILE A 66 0.41 0.88 -18.06
CA ILE A 66 -0.03 1.92 -17.13
C ILE A 66 0.84 3.19 -17.18
N ASN A 67 1.67 3.38 -18.21
CA ASN A 67 2.61 4.50 -18.27
C ASN A 67 1.96 5.90 -18.18
N ASN A 68 0.68 6.02 -18.55
CA ASN A 68 -0.08 7.26 -18.43
C ASN A 68 -0.90 7.35 -17.15
N VAL A 69 -0.93 6.28 -16.34
CA VAL A 69 -1.68 6.27 -15.08
C VAL A 69 -0.94 7.10 -14.04
N THR A 70 -1.65 8.01 -13.41
CA THR A 70 -1.12 8.86 -12.34
C THR A 70 -1.65 8.51 -10.97
N ASN A 71 -2.76 7.77 -10.89
CA ASN A 71 -3.46 7.49 -9.65
C ASN A 71 -3.85 6.01 -9.54
N LEU A 72 -3.35 5.33 -8.49
CA LEU A 72 -3.68 3.97 -8.08
C LEU A 72 -4.42 3.94 -6.73
N GLU A 73 -4.91 5.09 -6.24
CA GLU A 73 -5.61 5.17 -4.96
C GLU A 73 -6.68 4.10 -4.85
N ALA A 74 -6.63 3.33 -3.75
CA ALA A 74 -7.63 2.32 -3.40
C ALA A 74 -7.94 1.28 -4.52
N LEU A 75 -6.99 1.02 -5.42
CA LEU A 75 -7.21 0.13 -6.57
C LEU A 75 -7.74 -1.25 -6.15
N PHE A 76 -7.19 -1.82 -5.06
CA PHE A 76 -7.58 -3.13 -4.52
C PHE A 76 -8.14 -3.02 -3.09
N ASP A 77 -8.57 -1.84 -2.68
CA ASP A 77 -9.08 -1.59 -1.33
C ASP A 77 -10.26 -2.51 -1.01
N ASN A 78 -10.19 -3.20 0.14
CA ASN A 78 -11.18 -4.19 0.58
C ASN A 78 -11.46 -5.34 -0.41
N CYS A 79 -10.45 -5.73 -1.21
CA CYS A 79 -10.49 -7.02 -1.92
C CYS A 79 -10.12 -8.14 -0.93
N GLU A 80 -11.06 -8.44 -0.01
CA GLU A 80 -10.82 -9.27 1.16
C GLU A 80 -10.40 -10.72 0.82
N SER A 81 -10.96 -11.29 -0.26
CA SER A 81 -10.68 -12.67 -0.70
C SER A 81 -9.46 -12.79 -1.62
N LEU A 82 -8.87 -11.66 -2.04
CA LEU A 82 -7.75 -11.66 -2.98
C LEU A 82 -6.51 -12.24 -2.31
N SER A 83 -6.13 -13.46 -2.72
CA SER A 83 -5.05 -14.21 -2.08
C SER A 83 -3.69 -14.04 -2.76
N TYR A 84 -3.69 -13.63 -4.02
CA TYR A 84 -2.50 -13.31 -4.81
C TYR A 84 -2.82 -12.27 -5.89
N LEU A 85 -1.79 -11.62 -6.38
CA LEU A 85 -1.85 -10.65 -7.48
C LEU A 85 -1.10 -11.18 -8.70
N PRO A 86 -1.52 -10.86 -9.93
CA PRO A 86 -0.68 -11.03 -11.11
C PRO A 86 0.66 -10.32 -10.95
N ASP A 87 1.65 -10.67 -11.77
CA ASP A 87 2.97 -10.04 -11.70
C ASP A 87 2.96 -8.60 -12.21
N ILE A 88 2.63 -7.67 -11.32
CA ILE A 88 2.64 -6.22 -11.59
C ILE A 88 4.03 -5.57 -11.44
N SER A 89 5.09 -6.36 -11.32
CA SER A 89 6.47 -5.84 -11.18
C SER A 89 6.94 -5.03 -12.38
N LYS A 90 6.35 -5.29 -13.55
CA LYS A 90 6.69 -4.65 -14.83
C LYS A 90 5.89 -3.39 -15.12
N TRP A 91 4.98 -3.01 -14.26
CA TRP A 91 4.21 -1.78 -14.45
C TRP A 91 5.14 -0.56 -14.48
N ASP A 92 5.01 0.25 -15.52
CA ASP A 92 5.71 1.53 -15.59
C ASP A 92 5.02 2.57 -14.71
N THR A 93 5.62 2.81 -13.57
CA THR A 93 5.08 3.70 -12.51
C THR A 93 5.66 5.11 -12.54
N ASN A 94 6.34 5.51 -13.62
CA ASN A 94 7.05 6.80 -13.72
C ASN A 94 6.16 8.04 -13.56
N ASN A 95 4.86 7.90 -13.74
CA ASN A 95 3.90 9.00 -13.64
C ASN A 95 2.99 8.92 -12.42
N LEU A 96 3.15 7.91 -11.55
CA LEU A 96 2.33 7.78 -10.36
C LEU A 96 2.57 8.91 -9.36
N THR A 97 1.49 9.46 -8.87
CA THR A 97 1.47 10.50 -7.83
C THR A 97 0.77 10.04 -6.55
N ASP A 98 -0.14 9.07 -6.65
CA ASP A 98 -0.92 8.59 -5.53
C ASP A 98 -1.01 7.06 -5.53
N MET A 99 -0.65 6.44 -4.40
CA MET A 99 -0.72 5.01 -4.14
C MET A 99 -1.40 4.75 -2.78
N SER A 100 -2.09 5.76 -2.22
CA SER A 100 -2.78 5.62 -0.94
C SER A 100 -3.86 4.53 -1.00
N TYR A 101 -4.05 3.81 0.09
CA TYR A 101 -5.04 2.72 0.21
C TYR A 101 -4.89 1.57 -0.81
N LEU A 102 -3.82 1.50 -1.62
CA LEU A 102 -3.72 0.58 -2.76
C LEU A 102 -4.08 -0.88 -2.42
N PHE A 103 -3.62 -1.37 -1.26
CA PHE A 103 -3.89 -2.73 -0.78
C PHE A 103 -4.64 -2.73 0.57
N TYR A 104 -5.33 -1.64 0.92
CA TYR A 104 -6.09 -1.54 2.17
C TYR A 104 -7.07 -2.70 2.30
N GLY A 105 -7.09 -3.37 3.44
CA GLY A 105 -8.06 -4.44 3.70
C GLY A 105 -7.92 -5.70 2.83
N CYS A 106 -6.82 -5.90 2.12
CA CYS A 106 -6.52 -7.16 1.42
C CYS A 106 -6.14 -8.24 2.43
N ILE A 107 -7.12 -8.69 3.23
CA ILE A 107 -6.88 -9.53 4.41
C ILE A 107 -6.32 -10.91 4.09
N SER A 108 -6.60 -11.46 2.90
CA SER A 108 -6.14 -12.79 2.46
C SER A 108 -4.78 -12.77 1.74
N LEU A 109 -4.26 -11.59 1.41
CA LEU A 109 -3.02 -11.44 0.64
C LEU A 109 -1.81 -11.79 1.50
N LYS A 110 -1.11 -12.87 1.15
CA LYS A 110 0.07 -13.36 1.90
C LYS A 110 1.38 -12.77 1.40
N TYR A 111 1.49 -12.53 0.12
CA TYR A 111 2.68 -12.02 -0.55
C TYR A 111 2.28 -11.01 -1.63
N LEU A 112 3.17 -10.08 -1.88
CA LEU A 112 3.07 -9.13 -2.99
C LEU A 112 4.02 -9.55 -4.12
N PRO A 113 3.69 -9.30 -5.40
CA PRO A 113 4.67 -9.35 -6.47
C PRO A 113 5.83 -8.37 -6.20
N ASP A 114 6.94 -8.53 -6.90
CA ASP A 114 8.13 -7.68 -6.69
C ASP A 114 7.90 -6.25 -7.19
N ILE A 115 7.43 -5.39 -6.29
CA ILE A 115 7.25 -3.94 -6.53
C ILE A 115 8.49 -3.11 -6.18
N SER A 116 9.64 -3.73 -5.95
CA SER A 116 10.89 -3.03 -5.58
C SER A 116 11.39 -2.06 -6.65
N LYS A 117 11.04 -2.33 -7.91
CA LYS A 117 11.43 -1.53 -9.07
C LYS A 117 10.48 -0.38 -9.41
N TRP A 118 9.39 -0.26 -8.70
CA TRP A 118 8.45 0.83 -8.94
C TRP A 118 9.13 2.17 -8.72
N ASN A 119 8.97 3.06 -9.68
CA ASN A 119 9.46 4.42 -9.56
C ASN A 119 8.48 5.26 -8.73
N THR A 120 8.91 5.67 -7.56
CA THR A 120 8.10 6.45 -6.61
C THR A 120 8.49 7.94 -6.58
N ASN A 121 9.30 8.41 -7.53
CA ASN A 121 9.85 9.77 -7.52
C ASN A 121 8.78 10.88 -7.53
N LYS A 122 7.61 10.62 -8.09
CA LYS A 122 6.51 11.59 -8.15
C LYS A 122 5.42 11.33 -7.12
N VAL A 123 5.52 10.24 -6.36
CA VAL A 123 4.48 9.86 -5.39
C VAL A 123 4.47 10.84 -4.21
N ILE A 124 3.27 11.29 -3.86
CA ILE A 124 3.02 12.26 -2.76
C ILE A 124 2.31 11.58 -1.58
N ASP A 125 1.50 10.56 -1.82
CA ASP A 125 0.74 9.87 -0.78
C ASP A 125 0.89 8.35 -0.90
N ILE A 126 1.29 7.71 0.19
CA ILE A 126 1.36 6.25 0.38
C ILE A 126 0.67 5.85 1.69
N SER A 127 -0.17 6.73 2.24
CA SER A 127 -0.89 6.42 3.47
C SER A 127 -1.83 5.24 3.30
N TYR A 128 -2.01 4.47 4.38
CA TYR A 128 -2.87 3.29 4.41
C TYR A 128 -2.52 2.18 3.38
N LEU A 129 -1.34 2.24 2.76
CA LEU A 129 -0.96 1.39 1.62
C LEU A 129 -1.20 -0.10 1.88
N PHE A 130 -0.85 -0.60 3.05
CA PHE A 130 -1.01 -2.00 3.49
C PHE A 130 -1.91 -2.13 4.72
N TYR A 131 -2.75 -1.13 5.00
CA TYR A 131 -3.65 -1.14 6.16
C TYR A 131 -4.48 -2.42 6.22
N SER A 132 -4.44 -3.10 7.35
CA SER A 132 -5.16 -4.37 7.56
C SER A 132 -4.89 -5.48 6.54
N CYS A 133 -3.69 -5.53 5.95
CA CYS A 133 -3.21 -6.71 5.26
C CYS A 133 -2.84 -7.79 6.29
N ILE A 134 -3.84 -8.38 6.93
CA ILE A 134 -3.68 -9.21 8.13
C ILE A 134 -2.79 -10.43 7.87
N SER A 135 -2.92 -11.06 6.71
CA SER A 135 -2.18 -12.28 6.33
C SER A 135 -0.82 -12.02 5.69
N LEU A 136 -0.44 -10.76 5.45
CA LEU A 136 0.81 -10.41 4.76
C LEU A 136 2.01 -10.82 5.61
N LEU A 137 2.84 -11.75 5.08
CA LEU A 137 3.97 -12.33 5.81
C LEU A 137 5.27 -11.53 5.61
N SER A 138 5.46 -10.97 4.43
CA SER A 138 6.65 -10.19 4.08
C SER A 138 6.32 -9.18 3.00
N LEU A 139 7.18 -8.18 2.87
CA LEU A 139 7.14 -7.18 1.80
C LEU A 139 8.28 -7.41 0.82
N PRO A 140 8.12 -7.10 -0.47
CA PRO A 140 9.25 -6.96 -1.39
C PRO A 140 10.19 -5.83 -0.92
N ASP A 141 11.39 -5.78 -1.48
CA ASP A 141 12.39 -4.76 -1.08
C ASP A 141 12.00 -3.35 -1.52
N ILE A 142 11.27 -2.65 -0.66
CA ILE A 142 10.90 -1.24 -0.84
C ILE A 142 11.94 -0.25 -0.31
N SER A 143 13.14 -0.70 0.04
CA SER A 143 14.23 0.16 0.53
C SER A 143 14.67 1.21 -0.47
N LYS A 144 14.48 0.91 -1.76
CA LYS A 144 14.85 1.79 -2.89
C LYS A 144 13.77 2.81 -3.27
N TRP A 145 12.61 2.74 -2.67
CA TRP A 145 11.57 3.70 -2.93
C TRP A 145 12.04 5.11 -2.53
N ASN A 146 11.94 6.02 -3.46
CA ASN A 146 12.21 7.42 -3.20
C ASN A 146 10.96 8.08 -2.62
N ILE A 147 10.99 8.41 -1.33
CA ILE A 147 9.89 9.09 -0.65
C ILE A 147 10.14 10.59 -0.43
N ASN A 148 11.07 11.21 -1.17
CA ASN A 148 11.40 12.62 -0.99
C ASN A 148 10.21 13.57 -1.19
N ASN A 149 9.27 13.19 -2.07
CA ASN A 149 8.07 13.97 -2.34
C ASN A 149 6.85 13.51 -1.52
N VAL A 150 6.98 12.41 -0.79
CA VAL A 150 5.89 11.89 0.04
C VAL A 150 5.68 12.80 1.25
N ILE A 151 4.43 13.16 1.50
CA ILE A 151 4.02 13.97 2.65
C ILE A 151 3.16 13.21 3.65
N ASN A 152 2.62 12.06 3.25
CA ASN A 152 1.69 11.28 4.07
C ASN A 152 2.04 9.79 4.03
N ILE A 153 2.39 9.25 5.20
CA ILE A 153 2.74 7.84 5.40
C ILE A 153 1.99 7.21 6.59
N LYS A 154 0.98 7.91 7.12
CA LYS A 154 0.23 7.41 8.28
C LYS A 154 -0.42 6.07 7.98
N PHE A 155 -0.45 5.19 8.96
CA PHE A 155 -1.14 3.90 8.90
C PHE A 155 -0.66 2.91 7.83
N ILE A 156 0.54 3.09 7.22
CA ILE A 156 0.99 2.21 6.12
C ILE A 156 0.91 0.74 6.50
N PHE A 157 1.42 0.36 7.68
CA PHE A 157 1.48 -1.04 8.13
C PHE A 157 0.47 -1.33 9.26
N TYR A 158 -0.54 -0.47 9.44
CA TYR A 158 -1.54 -0.65 10.48
C TYR A 158 -2.20 -2.04 10.38
N ASN A 159 -2.21 -2.78 11.48
CA ASN A 159 -2.87 -4.08 11.59
C ASN A 159 -2.33 -5.16 10.62
N CYS A 160 -1.07 -5.05 10.18
CA CYS A 160 -0.38 -6.11 9.45
C CYS A 160 0.09 -7.20 10.44
N LYS A 161 -0.86 -7.95 11.01
CA LYS A 161 -0.63 -8.85 12.15
C LYS A 161 0.41 -9.93 11.90
N SER A 162 0.45 -10.47 10.69
CA SER A 162 1.34 -11.59 10.32
C SER A 162 2.71 -11.15 9.80
N LEU A 163 2.95 -9.84 9.65
CA LEU A 163 4.19 -9.31 9.09
C LEU A 163 5.37 -9.63 10.01
N LEU A 164 6.32 -10.44 9.51
CA LEU A 164 7.44 -10.95 10.30
C LEU A 164 8.62 -9.99 10.38
N SER A 165 8.86 -9.24 9.29
CA SER A 165 9.97 -8.29 9.16
C SER A 165 9.63 -7.22 8.12
N LEU A 166 10.36 -6.11 8.20
CA LEU A 166 10.31 -5.04 7.21
C LEU A 166 11.59 -5.04 6.37
N PRO A 167 11.54 -4.64 5.09
CA PRO A 167 12.73 -4.29 4.32
C PRO A 167 13.43 -3.10 4.97
N ASP A 168 14.69 -2.84 4.56
CA ASP A 168 15.48 -1.75 5.12
C ASP A 168 14.94 -0.37 4.72
N ILE A 169 14.03 0.18 5.52
CA ILE A 169 13.48 1.53 5.35
C ILE A 169 14.30 2.62 6.09
N SER A 170 15.50 2.30 6.59
CA SER A 170 16.35 3.25 7.33
C SER A 170 16.69 4.51 6.52
N LYS A 171 16.75 4.37 5.20
CA LYS A 171 17.09 5.45 4.26
C LYS A 171 15.91 6.29 3.80
N TRP A 172 14.70 5.99 4.25
CA TRP A 172 13.54 6.79 3.92
C TRP A 172 13.72 8.23 4.42
N ASN A 173 13.57 9.18 3.53
CA ASN A 173 13.68 10.59 3.86
C ASN A 173 12.39 11.10 4.52
N MET A 174 12.43 11.23 5.83
CA MET A 174 11.28 11.65 6.65
C MET A 174 11.11 13.17 6.72
N SER A 175 11.97 13.97 6.06
CA SER A 175 12.03 15.43 6.25
C SER A 175 10.75 16.19 5.87
N ASN A 176 9.88 15.61 5.05
CA ASN A 176 8.61 16.21 4.67
C ASN A 176 7.41 15.61 5.39
N ILE A 177 7.63 14.59 6.21
CA ILE A 177 6.55 13.88 6.92
C ILE A 177 6.14 14.66 8.18
N ILE A 178 4.82 14.84 8.33
CA ILE A 178 4.25 15.58 9.46
C ILE A 178 3.55 14.63 10.45
N ASP A 179 3.06 13.50 9.97
CA ASP A 179 2.28 12.55 10.76
C ASP A 179 2.72 11.10 10.44
N ILE A 180 3.14 10.38 11.48
CA ILE A 180 3.49 8.95 11.42
C ILE A 180 2.62 8.14 12.39
N LYS A 181 1.42 8.67 12.67
CA LYS A 181 0.43 8.02 13.54
C LYS A 181 0.22 6.56 13.13
N ALA A 182 0.29 5.67 14.12
CA ALA A 182 -0.05 4.27 14.01
C ALA A 182 0.64 3.52 12.84
N LEU A 183 1.86 3.95 12.48
CA LEU A 183 2.60 3.39 11.34
C LEU A 183 2.78 1.88 11.46
N PHE A 184 3.05 1.36 12.67
CA PHE A 184 3.25 -0.06 12.98
C PHE A 184 2.19 -0.60 13.94
N TYR A 185 1.04 0.08 14.06
CA TYR A 185 -0.03 -0.34 14.99
C TYR A 185 -0.42 -1.79 14.75
N ASN A 186 -0.44 -2.59 15.81
CA ASN A 186 -0.90 -3.99 15.79
C ASN A 186 -0.15 -4.90 14.80
N CYS A 187 1.15 -4.60 14.54
CA CYS A 187 2.06 -5.51 13.84
C CYS A 187 2.52 -6.59 14.84
N GLU A 188 1.61 -7.49 15.22
CA GLU A 188 1.80 -8.42 16.35
C GLU A 188 2.97 -9.37 16.17
N SER A 189 3.29 -9.79 14.94
CA SER A 189 4.35 -10.76 14.62
C SER A 189 5.69 -10.12 14.27
N LEU A 190 5.78 -8.79 14.22
CA LEU A 190 6.99 -8.05 13.84
C LEU A 190 8.04 -8.20 14.93
N LYS A 191 9.17 -8.89 14.60
CA LYS A 191 10.22 -9.24 15.58
C LYS A 191 11.23 -8.13 15.79
N SER A 192 11.52 -7.36 14.77
CA SER A 192 12.49 -6.25 14.79
C SER A 192 12.15 -5.19 13.76
N LEU A 193 12.67 -4.01 13.96
CA LEU A 193 12.62 -2.90 13.01
C LEU A 193 13.99 -2.72 12.34
N PRO A 194 14.06 -2.22 11.08
CA PRO A 194 15.29 -1.69 10.53
C PRO A 194 15.76 -0.50 11.35
N ASP A 195 17.01 -0.07 11.16
CA ASP A 195 17.57 1.06 11.91
C ASP A 195 16.92 2.41 11.53
N ILE A 196 15.84 2.76 12.22
CA ILE A 196 15.13 4.02 12.05
C ILE A 196 15.70 5.17 12.91
N SER A 197 16.83 4.97 13.60
CA SER A 197 17.45 5.98 14.47
C SER A 197 17.76 7.29 13.75
N ARG A 198 18.04 7.19 12.46
CA ARG A 198 18.42 8.33 11.60
C ARG A 198 17.25 9.03 10.91
N TRP A 199 16.05 8.61 11.16
CA TRP A 199 14.88 9.31 10.60
C TRP A 199 14.82 10.75 11.08
N ASN A 200 14.78 11.68 10.15
CA ASN A 200 14.60 13.09 10.47
C ASN A 200 13.11 13.37 10.72
N ILE A 201 12.72 13.31 11.98
CA ILE A 201 11.32 13.56 12.41
C ILE A 201 11.07 15.01 12.85
N ASN A 202 11.91 15.96 12.45
CA ASN A 202 11.81 17.35 12.91
C ASN A 202 10.46 18.01 12.61
N LYS A 203 9.76 17.59 11.57
CA LYS A 203 8.42 18.11 11.22
C LYS A 203 7.27 17.28 11.79
N VAL A 204 7.56 16.12 12.38
CA VAL A 204 6.53 15.22 12.88
C VAL A 204 5.83 15.83 14.10
N THR A 205 4.52 15.88 14.05
CA THR A 205 3.67 16.42 15.14
C THR A 205 2.90 15.32 15.86
N ASN A 206 2.81 14.13 15.27
CA ASN A 206 1.98 13.05 15.82
C ASN A 206 2.69 11.69 15.69
N LEU A 207 3.00 11.11 16.85
CA LEU A 207 3.59 9.78 17.05
C LEU A 207 2.59 8.80 17.69
N SER A 208 1.31 9.20 17.85
CA SER A 208 0.37 8.37 18.60
C SER A 208 0.22 6.97 18.00
N TYR A 209 0.19 6.00 18.88
CA TYR A 209 0.02 4.59 18.54
C TYR A 209 1.11 3.98 17.63
N LEU A 210 2.28 4.60 17.54
CA LEU A 210 3.33 4.25 16.56
C LEU A 210 3.68 2.75 16.59
N PHE A 211 3.88 2.19 17.79
CA PHE A 211 4.21 0.78 18.02
C PHE A 211 3.14 0.04 18.83
N TYR A 212 1.93 0.59 18.92
CA TYR A 212 0.85 -0.01 19.70
C TYR A 212 0.65 -1.48 19.37
N SER A 213 0.66 -2.35 20.35
CA SER A 213 0.48 -3.81 20.23
C SER A 213 1.46 -4.51 19.27
N CYS A 214 2.71 -4.05 19.18
CA CYS A 214 3.80 -4.78 18.54
C CYS A 214 4.34 -5.87 19.49
N LYS A 215 3.54 -6.90 19.75
CA LYS A 215 3.75 -7.90 20.83
C LYS A 215 5.04 -8.70 20.71
N SER A 216 5.52 -8.95 19.49
CA SER A 216 6.74 -9.73 19.23
C SER A 216 8.00 -8.89 19.11
N LEU A 217 7.88 -7.57 19.20
CA LEU A 217 9.00 -6.65 19.04
C LEU A 217 9.91 -6.73 20.28
N SER A 218 11.09 -7.33 20.12
CA SER A 218 12.00 -7.58 21.24
C SER A 218 12.84 -6.37 21.66
N SER A 219 13.08 -5.45 20.72
CA SER A 219 13.83 -4.22 20.95
C SER A 219 13.52 -3.17 19.90
N LEU A 220 13.80 -1.93 20.24
CA LEU A 220 13.74 -0.80 19.30
C LEU A 220 15.16 -0.39 18.89
N PRO A 221 15.36 0.12 17.66
CA PRO A 221 16.56 0.90 17.34
C PRO A 221 16.71 2.09 18.28
N ASP A 222 17.92 2.64 18.39
CA ASP A 222 18.18 3.80 19.26
C ASP A 222 17.46 5.06 18.75
N ILE A 223 16.24 5.27 19.20
CA ILE A 223 15.43 6.45 18.89
C ILE A 223 15.64 7.61 19.85
N SER A 224 16.60 7.52 20.78
CA SER A 224 16.87 8.57 21.79
C SER A 224 17.27 9.91 21.15
N LYS A 225 17.78 9.86 19.93
CA LYS A 225 18.23 11.05 19.16
C LYS A 225 17.13 11.71 18.34
N TRP A 226 15.93 11.18 18.35
CA TRP A 226 14.81 11.81 17.66
C TRP A 226 14.50 13.18 18.24
N ASN A 227 14.48 14.18 17.38
CA ASN A 227 14.05 15.52 17.80
C ASN A 227 12.53 15.58 17.87
N THR A 228 12.00 15.55 19.08
CA THR A 228 10.56 15.54 19.37
C THR A 228 9.98 16.91 19.68
N ASN A 229 10.73 18.01 19.46
CA ASN A 229 10.30 19.36 19.84
C ASN A 229 8.95 19.78 19.23
N ASN A 230 8.61 19.29 18.04
CA ASN A 230 7.36 19.61 17.37
C ASN A 230 6.24 18.58 17.62
N VAL A 231 6.53 17.51 18.35
CA VAL A 231 5.55 16.45 18.60
C VAL A 231 4.50 16.94 19.61
N LYS A 232 3.24 16.85 19.21
CA LYS A 232 2.07 17.28 20.02
C LYS A 232 1.28 16.10 20.58
N ASN A 233 1.45 14.91 19.98
CA ASN A 233 0.70 13.73 20.38
C ASN A 233 1.61 12.49 20.42
N MET A 234 1.74 11.90 21.61
CA MET A 234 2.51 10.67 21.88
C MET A 234 1.63 9.58 22.55
N LYS A 235 0.30 9.67 22.37
CA LYS A 235 -0.63 8.76 23.02
C LYS A 235 -0.31 7.30 22.65
N ASP A 236 -0.20 6.45 23.69
CA ASP A 236 -0.14 4.98 23.57
C ASP A 236 0.94 4.44 22.58
N ILE A 237 2.08 5.13 22.45
CA ILE A 237 3.15 4.75 21.49
C ILE A 237 3.56 3.29 21.69
N PHE A 238 3.75 2.84 22.95
CA PHE A 238 4.27 1.53 23.31
C PHE A 238 3.25 0.63 24.02
N TYR A 239 1.97 1.00 23.95
CA TYR A 239 0.94 0.23 24.65
C TYR A 239 0.92 -1.23 24.15
N ASN A 240 0.94 -2.17 25.09
CA ASN A 240 0.87 -3.61 24.81
C ASN A 240 1.99 -4.12 23.87
N CYS A 241 3.21 -3.59 24.00
CA CYS A 241 4.42 -4.14 23.38
C CYS A 241 5.05 -5.21 24.26
#